data_d160a1232afe87712b42391269ad8600
#
_entry.id   d160a1232afe87712b42391269ad8600
#
_cell.length_a   1.000
_cell.length_b   1.000
_cell.length_c   1.000
_cell.angle_alpha   90.00
_cell.angle_beta   90.00
_cell.angle_gamma   90.00
#
_symmetry.space_group_name_H-M   'P 1'
#
loop_
_entity.id
_entity.type
_entity.pdbx_description
1 polymer ?
#
loop_
_entity_poly.entity_id
_entity_poly.type
_entity_poly.pdbx_seq_one_letter_code
_entity_poly.pdbx_strand_id
1 'polypeptide(L)'
;MNRNKEFDIIIWGASGFTGRLVVAYLFQNYGMSNDLKWAMAGRNKQKLKQVRLEVADNSVPIIIADGNDEVSLKEMIIRTKVICTTVGPYAIYGSKLVSSCVNHGTDYCDLSGEVQWMRKMIDQHHETAKINGVKIVHTCGFDSIPSDMGVYFTQ
;
A
#
# COMPACT_ATOMS: atom_id res chain seq x y z
N MET A 1 15.25 -2.13 -13.85
CA MET A 1 14.94 -1.27 -12.70
C MET A 1 15.75 -1.71 -11.49
N ASN A 2 16.33 -0.75 -10.76
CA ASN A 2 17.13 -1.06 -9.57
C ASN A 2 16.20 -1.55 -8.44
N ARG A 3 16.18 -2.87 -8.18
CA ARG A 3 15.32 -3.51 -7.17
C ARG A 3 15.85 -3.39 -5.74
N ASN A 4 16.93 -2.63 -5.54
CA ASN A 4 17.53 -2.46 -4.22
C ASN A 4 16.82 -1.33 -3.46
N LYS A 5 15.56 -1.58 -3.08
CA LYS A 5 14.72 -0.67 -2.27
C LYS A 5 14.96 -0.93 -0.78
N GLU A 6 14.79 0.09 0.04
CA GLU A 6 14.94 0.01 1.51
C GLU A 6 13.94 -0.96 2.14
N PHE A 7 12.68 -0.95 1.61
CA PHE A 7 11.60 -1.79 2.07
C PHE A 7 11.04 -2.67 0.96
N ASP A 8 10.57 -3.85 1.32
CA ASP A 8 9.77 -4.70 0.45
C ASP A 8 8.35 -4.17 0.35
N ILE A 9 7.77 -3.72 1.49
CA ILE A 9 6.41 -3.20 1.54
C ILE A 9 6.29 -2.01 2.51
N ILE A 10 5.53 -1.00 2.11
CA ILE A 10 5.09 0.09 3.01
C ILE A 10 3.57 0.03 3.15
N ILE A 11 3.09 0.03 4.39
CA ILE A 11 1.66 0.07 4.72
C ILE A 11 1.22 1.52 4.83
N TRP A 12 0.57 2.03 3.79
CA TRP A 12 0.00 3.37 3.75
C TRP A 12 -1.38 3.41 4.40
N GLY A 13 -1.54 4.31 5.36
CA GLY A 13 -2.74 4.37 6.20
C GLY A 13 -2.67 3.50 7.44
N ALA A 14 -1.48 3.15 7.89
CA ALA A 14 -1.21 2.26 9.02
C ALA A 14 -1.88 2.67 10.35
N SER A 15 -2.27 3.94 10.51
CA SER A 15 -2.99 4.43 11.71
C SER A 15 -4.51 4.32 11.61
N GLY A 16 -5.06 3.89 10.47
CA GLY A 16 -6.49 3.64 10.30
C GLY A 16 -6.92 2.28 10.85
N PHE A 17 -8.24 2.03 10.89
CA PHE A 17 -8.79 0.78 11.43
C PHE A 17 -8.18 -0.46 10.75
N THR A 18 -8.30 -0.57 9.43
CA THR A 18 -7.75 -1.71 8.68
C THR A 18 -6.22 -1.71 8.68
N GLY A 19 -5.60 -0.53 8.56
CA GLY A 19 -4.14 -0.42 8.53
C GLY A 19 -3.48 -0.96 9.78
N ARG A 20 -4.05 -0.72 10.98
CA ARG A 20 -3.52 -1.27 12.23
C ARG A 20 -3.64 -2.80 12.31
N LEU A 21 -4.69 -3.40 11.73
CA LEU A 21 -4.83 -4.85 11.64
C LEU A 21 -3.74 -5.46 10.74
N VAL A 22 -3.45 -4.82 9.61
CA VAL A 22 -2.36 -5.23 8.71
C VAL A 22 -1.01 -5.13 9.41
N VAL A 23 -0.76 -4.04 10.13
CA VAL A 23 0.47 -3.86 10.94
C VAL A 23 0.60 -4.94 12.00
N ALA A 24 -0.47 -5.22 12.76
CA ALA A 24 -0.48 -6.27 13.77
C ALA A 24 -0.16 -7.64 13.15
N TYR A 25 -0.79 -7.97 12.03
CA TYR A 25 -0.56 -9.21 11.30
C TYR A 25 0.90 -9.36 10.83
N LEU A 26 1.44 -8.31 10.21
CA LEU A 26 2.83 -8.33 9.73
C LEU A 26 3.82 -8.48 10.88
N PHE A 27 3.59 -7.75 11.98
CA PHE A 27 4.47 -7.84 13.13
C PHE A 27 4.42 -9.23 13.80
N GLN A 28 3.23 -9.81 13.97
CA GLN A 28 3.06 -11.14 14.58
C GLN A 28 3.65 -12.27 13.75
N ASN A 29 3.59 -12.19 12.43
CA ASN A 29 3.99 -13.29 11.55
C ASN A 29 5.43 -13.15 10.99
N TYR A 30 5.92 -11.92 10.84
CA TYR A 30 7.23 -11.66 10.23
C TYR A 30 8.18 -10.88 11.15
N GLY A 31 7.66 -10.20 12.18
CA GLY A 31 8.46 -9.33 13.04
C GLY A 31 9.21 -8.26 12.24
N MET A 32 10.44 -8.00 12.64
CA MET A 32 11.40 -7.15 11.91
C MET A 32 12.58 -8.01 11.41
N SER A 33 12.24 -9.15 10.79
CA SER A 33 13.23 -10.07 10.22
C SER A 33 13.82 -9.52 8.92
N ASN A 34 14.94 -10.13 8.48
CA ASN A 34 15.54 -9.82 7.18
C ASN A 34 14.74 -10.40 6.00
N ASP A 35 13.78 -11.29 6.27
CA ASP A 35 12.99 -11.95 5.21
C ASP A 35 11.95 -11.03 4.60
N LEU A 36 11.42 -10.09 5.40
CA LEU A 36 10.47 -9.07 4.93
C LEU A 36 10.77 -7.73 5.60
N LYS A 37 11.30 -6.79 4.83
CA LYS A 37 11.56 -5.41 5.28
C LYS A 37 10.31 -4.56 5.02
N TRP A 38 9.68 -4.09 6.09
CA TRP A 38 8.46 -3.31 5.95
C TRP A 38 8.42 -2.09 6.88
N ALA A 39 7.54 -1.14 6.58
CA ALA A 39 7.36 0.08 7.36
C ALA A 39 5.89 0.51 7.42
N MET A 40 5.55 1.25 8.46
CA MET A 40 4.28 1.95 8.63
C MET A 40 4.37 3.34 8.01
N ALA A 41 3.31 3.77 7.28
CA ALA A 41 3.26 5.11 6.74
C ALA A 41 1.90 5.79 6.92
N GLY A 42 1.92 7.12 6.96
CA GLY A 42 0.74 7.97 7.07
C GLY A 42 1.10 9.41 7.44
N ARG A 43 0.09 10.30 7.46
CA ARG A 43 0.30 11.74 7.66
C ARG A 43 0.48 12.17 9.13
N ASN A 44 -0.03 11.41 10.08
CA ASN A 44 -0.02 11.79 11.50
C ASN A 44 0.98 10.95 12.30
N LYS A 45 2.15 11.55 12.59
CA LYS A 45 3.24 10.91 13.33
C LYS A 45 2.82 10.41 14.72
N GLN A 46 1.99 11.17 15.44
CA GLN A 46 1.58 10.80 16.80
C GLN A 46 0.67 9.56 16.77
N LYS A 47 -0.33 9.54 15.86
CA LYS A 47 -1.21 8.36 15.69
C LYS A 47 -0.42 7.12 15.25
N LEU A 48 0.55 7.27 14.35
CA LEU A 48 1.41 6.15 13.93
C LEU A 48 2.24 5.61 15.10
N LYS A 49 2.82 6.48 15.92
CA LYS A 49 3.55 6.07 17.13
C LYS A 49 2.65 5.34 18.10
N GLN A 50 1.43 5.83 18.33
CA GLN A 50 0.46 5.19 19.20
C GLN A 50 0.12 3.78 18.70
N VAL A 51 -0.28 3.63 17.44
CA VAL A 51 -0.60 2.32 16.85
C VAL A 51 0.61 1.38 16.92
N ARG A 52 1.82 1.88 16.65
CA ARG A 52 3.03 1.09 16.77
C ARG A 52 3.22 0.49 18.15
N LEU A 53 2.98 1.27 19.21
CA LEU A 53 3.09 0.79 20.60
C LEU A 53 1.98 -0.18 20.99
N GLU A 54 0.79 -0.08 20.37
CA GLU A 54 -0.36 -0.91 20.69
C GLU A 54 -0.31 -2.30 20.02
N VAL A 55 0.20 -2.38 18.79
CA VAL A 55 0.08 -3.60 17.95
C VAL A 55 1.40 -4.15 17.41
N ALA A 56 2.50 -3.47 17.68
CA ALA A 56 3.84 -3.84 17.26
C ALA A 56 4.85 -3.48 18.37
N ASP A 57 6.02 -3.01 17.98
CA ASP A 57 7.01 -2.44 18.92
C ASP A 57 7.78 -1.27 18.28
N ASN A 58 8.73 -0.70 19.04
CA ASN A 58 9.50 0.46 18.60
C ASN A 58 10.46 0.20 17.45
N SER A 59 10.72 -1.04 17.08
CA SER A 59 11.61 -1.39 15.96
C SER A 59 10.99 -1.11 14.59
N VAL A 60 9.64 -1.10 14.48
CA VAL A 60 8.94 -0.86 13.20
C VAL A 60 9.17 0.57 12.71
N PRO A 61 9.75 0.78 11.52
CA PRO A 61 9.97 2.10 10.95
C PRO A 61 8.67 2.84 10.67
N ILE A 62 8.68 4.17 10.91
CA ILE A 62 7.56 5.06 10.59
C ILE A 62 8.01 6.05 9.51
N ILE A 63 7.23 6.15 8.44
CA ILE A 63 7.41 7.09 7.36
C ILE A 63 6.25 8.09 7.41
N ILE A 64 6.58 9.38 7.39
CA ILE A 64 5.58 10.44 7.35
C ILE A 64 5.45 10.91 5.91
N ALA A 65 4.23 10.86 5.39
CA ALA A 65 3.90 11.38 4.07
C ALA A 65 2.46 11.92 4.07
N ASP A 66 2.18 12.87 3.18
CA ASP A 66 0.84 13.42 2.95
C ASP A 66 0.36 13.04 1.54
N GLY A 67 -0.82 12.44 1.45
CA GLY A 67 -1.43 12.05 0.16
C GLY A 67 -1.76 13.23 -0.77
N ASN A 68 -1.78 14.45 -0.26
CA ASN A 68 -1.97 15.65 -1.05
C ASN A 68 -0.68 16.29 -1.53
N ASP A 69 0.46 15.93 -0.93
CA ASP A 69 1.79 16.43 -1.29
C ASP A 69 2.54 15.41 -2.16
N GLU A 70 2.72 15.75 -3.43
CA GLU A 70 3.37 14.87 -4.41
C GLU A 70 4.86 14.63 -4.10
N VAL A 71 5.54 15.59 -3.48
CA VAL A 71 6.96 15.44 -3.09
C VAL A 71 7.06 14.39 -1.98
N SER A 72 6.26 14.54 -0.94
CA SER A 72 6.21 13.61 0.19
C SER A 72 5.79 12.21 -0.24
N LEU A 73 4.79 12.07 -1.14
CA LEU A 73 4.42 10.78 -1.73
C LEU A 73 5.58 10.14 -2.51
N LYS A 74 6.25 10.90 -3.36
CA LYS A 74 7.40 10.41 -4.12
C LYS A 74 8.51 9.92 -3.20
N GLU A 75 8.88 10.70 -2.18
CA GLU A 75 9.92 10.32 -1.20
C GLU A 75 9.60 8.99 -0.50
N MET A 76 8.35 8.74 -0.16
CA MET A 76 7.91 7.46 0.39
C MET A 76 7.98 6.33 -0.63
N ILE A 77 7.41 6.54 -1.82
CA ILE A 77 7.21 5.52 -2.85
C ILE A 77 8.53 4.98 -3.40
N ILE A 78 9.52 5.83 -3.62
CA ILE A 78 10.82 5.40 -4.15
C ILE A 78 11.60 4.49 -3.19
N ARG A 79 11.24 4.41 -1.92
CA ARG A 79 11.91 3.60 -0.89
C ARG A 79 11.42 2.16 -0.81
N THR A 80 10.30 1.82 -1.47
CA THR A 80 9.68 0.50 -1.34
C THR A 80 9.45 -0.20 -2.67
N LYS A 81 9.40 -1.53 -2.66
CA LYS A 81 8.99 -2.33 -3.82
C LYS A 81 7.48 -2.27 -4.03
N VAL A 82 6.70 -2.30 -2.92
CA VAL A 82 5.23 -2.31 -2.95
C VAL A 82 4.66 -1.29 -1.97
N ILE A 83 3.65 -0.55 -2.39
CA ILE A 83 2.75 0.19 -1.51
C ILE A 83 1.49 -0.65 -1.30
N CYS A 84 1.20 -1.01 -0.04
CA CYS A 84 -0.09 -1.56 0.36
C CYS A 84 -0.90 -0.46 1.04
N THR A 85 -2.00 -0.05 0.43
CA THR A 85 -2.81 1.05 0.97
C THR A 85 -4.16 0.59 1.51
N THR A 86 -4.51 1.12 2.68
CA THR A 86 -5.82 0.94 3.32
C THR A 86 -6.56 2.28 3.46
N VAL A 87 -6.14 3.30 2.69
CA VAL A 87 -6.71 4.66 2.76
C VAL A 87 -7.83 4.81 1.75
N GLY A 88 -9.06 4.74 2.21
CA GLY A 88 -10.27 5.07 1.44
C GLY A 88 -10.95 6.35 1.94
N PRO A 89 -11.94 6.91 1.23
CA PRO A 89 -12.40 6.54 -0.11
C PRO A 89 -11.31 6.74 -1.19
N TYR A 90 -11.17 5.73 -2.05
CA TYR A 90 -10.08 5.72 -3.05
C TYR A 90 -10.29 6.73 -4.18
N ALA A 91 -11.56 6.97 -4.57
CA ALA A 91 -11.89 8.02 -5.54
C ALA A 91 -11.40 9.41 -5.12
N ILE A 92 -11.27 9.65 -3.80
CA ILE A 92 -10.79 10.93 -3.24
C ILE A 92 -9.28 10.92 -3.04
N TYR A 93 -8.73 9.84 -2.47
CA TYR A 93 -7.34 9.82 -1.97
C TYR A 93 -6.40 8.90 -2.77
N GLY A 94 -6.94 8.02 -3.63
CA GLY A 94 -6.14 6.96 -4.27
C GLY A 94 -5.43 7.40 -5.55
N SER A 95 -6.04 8.29 -6.36
CA SER A 95 -5.58 8.56 -7.73
C SER A 95 -4.14 9.09 -7.81
N LYS A 96 -3.75 10.04 -6.93
CA LYS A 96 -2.38 10.55 -6.88
C LYS A 96 -1.38 9.48 -6.49
N LEU A 97 -1.75 8.61 -5.54
CA LEU A 97 -0.89 7.52 -5.08
C LEU A 97 -0.63 6.50 -6.20
N VAL A 98 -1.69 6.06 -6.91
CA VAL A 98 -1.57 5.16 -8.07
C VAL A 98 -0.68 5.78 -9.15
N SER A 99 -0.96 7.02 -9.55
CA SER A 99 -0.17 7.75 -10.53
C SER A 99 1.31 7.82 -10.14
N SER A 100 1.58 8.15 -8.89
CA SER A 100 2.96 8.25 -8.38
C SER A 100 3.65 6.88 -8.36
N CYS A 101 2.97 5.80 -7.97
CA CYS A 101 3.51 4.43 -8.02
C CYS A 101 3.89 4.04 -9.45
N VAL A 102 3.00 4.27 -10.42
CA VAL A 102 3.25 3.98 -11.84
C VAL A 102 4.46 4.75 -12.37
N ASN A 103 4.55 6.05 -12.05
CA ASN A 103 5.61 6.93 -12.57
C ASN A 103 6.99 6.64 -11.94
N HIS A 104 7.04 6.07 -10.73
CA HIS A 104 8.29 5.84 -10.01
C HIS A 104 8.69 4.35 -9.91
N GLY A 105 8.01 3.46 -10.63
CA GLY A 105 8.39 2.06 -10.71
C GLY A 105 8.18 1.30 -9.39
N THR A 106 7.07 1.56 -8.70
CA THR A 106 6.71 0.90 -7.44
C THR A 106 5.37 0.18 -7.61
N ASP A 107 5.30 -1.07 -7.21
CA ASP A 107 4.07 -1.86 -7.25
C ASP A 107 3.06 -1.34 -6.21
N TYR A 108 1.78 -1.61 -6.43
CA TYR A 108 0.69 -1.10 -5.62
C TYR A 108 -0.38 -2.17 -5.39
N CYS A 109 -0.93 -2.22 -4.18
CA CYS A 109 -2.14 -2.97 -3.90
C CYS A 109 -3.05 -2.23 -2.92
N ASP A 110 -4.37 -2.45 -3.06
CA ASP A 110 -5.41 -1.88 -2.22
C ASP A 110 -6.53 -2.87 -1.93
N LEU A 111 -7.52 -2.43 -1.16
CA LEU A 111 -8.74 -3.17 -0.86
C LEU A 111 -10.00 -2.44 -1.37
N SER A 112 -9.86 -1.66 -2.45
CA SER A 112 -10.95 -0.88 -3.02
C SER A 112 -12.09 -1.75 -3.57
N GLY A 113 -13.33 -1.38 -3.28
CA GLY A 113 -14.54 -1.86 -3.95
C GLY A 113 -15.15 -0.82 -4.90
N GLU A 114 -14.44 0.28 -5.19
CA GLU A 114 -14.93 1.41 -5.98
C GLU A 114 -14.72 1.17 -7.49
N VAL A 115 -15.57 0.34 -8.11
CA VAL A 115 -15.40 -0.17 -9.48
C VAL A 115 -15.20 0.95 -10.52
N GLN A 116 -15.93 2.05 -10.42
CA GLN A 116 -15.80 3.18 -11.36
C GLN A 116 -14.43 3.84 -11.24
N TRP A 117 -13.93 4.00 -10.01
CA TRP A 117 -12.59 4.55 -9.79
C TRP A 117 -11.51 3.60 -10.30
N MET A 118 -11.62 2.31 -10.01
CA MET A 118 -10.66 1.31 -10.49
C MET A 118 -10.61 1.30 -12.02
N ARG A 119 -11.77 1.31 -12.70
CA ARG A 119 -11.82 1.38 -14.16
C ARG A 119 -11.11 2.61 -14.70
N LYS A 120 -11.32 3.78 -14.08
CA LYS A 120 -10.61 5.01 -14.42
C LYS A 120 -9.10 4.89 -14.26
N MET A 121 -8.62 4.25 -13.17
CA MET A 121 -7.18 4.03 -12.95
C MET A 121 -6.59 3.09 -14.01
N ILE A 122 -7.29 2.03 -14.37
CA ILE A 122 -6.90 1.13 -15.45
C ILE A 122 -6.76 1.91 -16.76
N ASP A 123 -7.80 2.65 -17.17
CA ASP A 123 -7.82 3.39 -18.43
C ASP A 123 -6.71 4.44 -18.51
N GLN A 124 -6.37 5.07 -17.40
CA GLN A 124 -5.35 6.13 -17.34
C GLN A 124 -3.91 5.60 -17.27
N HIS A 125 -3.70 4.46 -16.63
CA HIS A 125 -2.36 4.07 -16.22
C HIS A 125 -1.88 2.74 -16.77
N HIS A 126 -2.74 1.91 -17.39
CA HIS A 126 -2.39 0.56 -17.84
C HIS A 126 -1.14 0.52 -18.73
N GLU A 127 -1.11 1.33 -19.78
CA GLU A 127 0.00 1.32 -20.73
C GLU A 127 1.31 1.82 -20.09
N THR A 128 1.24 2.86 -19.27
CA THR A 128 2.42 3.38 -18.58
C THR A 128 2.93 2.37 -17.54
N ALA A 129 2.04 1.73 -16.79
CA ALA A 129 2.40 0.69 -15.82
C ALA A 129 3.08 -0.50 -16.52
N LYS A 130 2.56 -0.92 -17.67
CA LYS A 130 3.14 -1.99 -18.49
C LYS A 130 4.55 -1.64 -18.98
N ILE A 131 4.75 -0.43 -19.51
CA ILE A 131 6.06 0.06 -19.95
C ILE A 131 7.06 0.10 -18.79
N ASN A 132 6.62 0.57 -17.63
CA ASN A 132 7.45 0.70 -16.43
C ASN A 132 7.60 -0.62 -15.65
N GLY A 133 6.92 -1.70 -16.06
CA GLY A 133 6.95 -2.99 -15.36
C GLY A 133 6.36 -2.94 -13.96
N VAL A 134 5.36 -2.08 -13.73
CA VAL A 134 4.67 -1.86 -12.45
C VAL A 134 3.38 -2.68 -12.42
N LYS A 135 3.11 -3.32 -11.28
CA LYS A 135 1.88 -4.05 -11.01
C LYS A 135 0.96 -3.21 -10.14
N ILE A 136 -0.25 -2.94 -10.62
CA ILE A 136 -1.30 -2.28 -9.86
C ILE A 136 -2.42 -3.31 -9.64
N VAL A 137 -2.65 -3.71 -8.39
CA VAL A 137 -3.63 -4.74 -8.04
C VAL A 137 -4.65 -4.14 -7.08
N HIS A 138 -5.86 -3.96 -7.57
CA HIS A 138 -7.01 -3.52 -6.77
C HIS A 138 -7.70 -4.71 -6.09
N THR A 139 -8.60 -4.42 -5.14
CA THR A 139 -9.51 -5.41 -4.54
C THR A 139 -8.84 -6.57 -3.79
N CYS A 140 -7.69 -6.32 -3.15
CA CYS A 140 -6.96 -7.36 -2.39
C CYS A 140 -7.53 -7.60 -0.98
N GLY A 141 -8.75 -7.15 -0.69
CA GLY A 141 -9.39 -7.29 0.60
C GLY A 141 -10.35 -8.48 0.70
N PHE A 142 -10.82 -8.74 1.94
CA PHE A 142 -11.76 -9.82 2.24
C PHE A 142 -13.07 -9.74 1.44
N ASP A 143 -13.56 -8.55 1.12
CA ASP A 143 -14.80 -8.38 0.37
C ASP A 143 -14.74 -8.98 -1.04
N SER A 144 -13.55 -9.11 -1.61
CA SER A 144 -13.32 -9.56 -2.99
C SER A 144 -12.63 -10.91 -3.10
N ILE A 145 -11.57 -11.15 -2.35
CA ILE A 145 -10.71 -12.34 -2.47
C ILE A 145 -11.47 -13.67 -2.29
N PRO A 146 -12.35 -13.86 -1.27
CA PRO A 146 -13.08 -15.11 -1.15
C PRO A 146 -13.99 -15.41 -2.33
N SER A 147 -14.61 -14.39 -2.92
CA SER A 147 -15.48 -14.54 -4.09
C SER A 147 -14.67 -14.89 -5.35
N ASP A 148 -13.55 -14.19 -5.57
CA ASP A 148 -12.64 -14.43 -6.69
C ASP A 148 -12.04 -15.85 -6.63
N MET A 149 -11.53 -16.25 -5.47
CA MET A 149 -11.01 -17.61 -5.25
C MET A 149 -12.11 -18.67 -5.35
N GLY A 150 -13.33 -18.37 -4.90
CA GLY A 150 -14.47 -19.27 -5.03
C GLY A 150 -14.80 -19.56 -6.50
N VAL A 151 -14.79 -18.55 -7.37
CA VAL A 151 -14.95 -18.73 -8.81
C VAL A 151 -13.81 -19.59 -9.39
N TYR A 152 -12.58 -19.30 -9.02
CA TYR A 152 -11.41 -20.08 -9.46
C TYR A 152 -11.49 -21.56 -9.09
N PHE A 153 -11.94 -21.89 -7.88
CA PHE A 153 -12.07 -23.28 -7.42
C PHE A 153 -13.26 -24.04 -8.01
N THR A 154 -14.22 -23.35 -8.62
CA THR A 154 -15.42 -23.97 -9.21
C THR A 154 -15.31 -24.17 -10.73
N GLN A 155 -14.26 -23.68 -11.37
CA GLN A 155 -13.96 -23.86 -12.79
C GLN A 155 -13.08 -25.10 -13.03
#